data_76f0d8bb73fdf375a8a62d49f9ff4513
#
_entry.id   76f0d8bb73fdf375a8a62d49f9ff4513
#
_cell.length_a   1.000
_cell.length_b   1.000
_cell.length_c   1.000
_cell.angle_alpha   90.00
_cell.angle_beta   90.00
_cell.angle_gamma   90.00
#
_symmetry.space_group_name_H-M   'P 1'
#
loop_
_entity.id
_entity.type
_entity.pdbx_description
1 polymer ?
#
loop_
_entity_poly.entity_id
_entity_poly.type
_entity_poly.pdbx_seq_one_letter_code
_entity_poly.pdbx_strand_id
1 'polypeptide(L)'
;MTIRYKNSSVVKSTTTAKGPGYPNDEYLSQVNEWKRNRALIQGPSYTKDYDSAPSSDNLLLPFNPTMTQEQYDFYKAEAEVPGVSSEFTKMIIGGLLRKQPLLEIDGAPEGAKQWILDDIGSDKSNLISFLSTALWEELQTSRAFIQIDYPTVDLESLSPADRKEVKPYPILHHAENIVNWSTSSDLKGQVKLDTLITRYFVLEYDPNSPYHPKYIDTVQVHKLNEEGLYVIDTFIRNTADTPTFIDGGVDYSFDQLTDDWVLRSTNENLFQNGVRMDYIPFFPLNGSIDTVDPLMTAIVNREIALYNKISRRNHLLYLSATYTPVVKSDSLTDSEKTDLVKQGLGTWLFVNKDDTVETLQTPTNALSDMEAAIKGGYDELTRIGVKMLSLEPNNSDSSGVALSLRNASQNAALASLNAKIS
;
A
#
# COMPACT_ATOMS: atom_id res chain seq x y z
N MET A 1 -11.10 32.16 1.97
CA MET A 1 -11.71 31.06 2.73
C MET A 1 -13.03 30.73 2.04
N THR A 2 -13.02 29.77 1.10
CA THR A 2 -14.19 29.45 0.28
C THR A 2 -14.70 28.09 0.74
N ILE A 3 -15.78 28.12 1.51
CA ILE A 3 -16.47 26.92 1.98
C ILE A 3 -17.17 26.32 0.76
N ARG A 4 -16.69 25.19 0.27
CA ARG A 4 -17.40 24.41 -0.74
C ARG A 4 -18.40 23.49 -0.03
N TYR A 5 -19.66 23.88 -0.03
CA TYR A 5 -20.74 22.93 0.24
C TYR A 5 -20.83 21.96 -0.93
N LYS A 6 -20.50 20.69 -0.69
CA LYS A 6 -20.90 19.61 -1.60
C LYS A 6 -22.42 19.46 -1.51
N ASN A 7 -23.14 19.92 -2.52
CA ASN A 7 -24.53 19.55 -2.72
C ASN A 7 -24.57 18.05 -3.01
N SER A 8 -24.97 17.25 -2.03
CA SER A 8 -25.33 15.86 -2.26
C SER A 8 -26.65 15.83 -3.04
N SER A 9 -26.57 15.76 -4.37
CA SER A 9 -27.70 15.34 -5.18
C SER A 9 -27.96 13.87 -4.88
N VAL A 10 -29.01 13.60 -4.12
CA VAL A 10 -29.52 12.25 -3.91
C VAL A 10 -30.02 11.73 -5.25
N VAL A 11 -29.18 11.04 -5.97
CA VAL A 11 -29.58 10.18 -7.09
C VAL A 11 -30.25 8.97 -6.44
N LYS A 12 -31.58 8.89 -6.49
CA LYS A 12 -32.32 7.67 -6.20
C LYS A 12 -31.98 6.63 -7.26
N SER A 13 -30.93 5.90 -7.05
CA SER A 13 -30.63 4.65 -7.74
C SER A 13 -31.48 3.56 -7.10
N THR A 14 -32.18 2.76 -7.91
CA THR A 14 -32.82 1.50 -7.52
C THR A 14 -31.69 0.51 -7.18
N THR A 15 -31.14 0.61 -5.98
CA THR A 15 -30.03 -0.19 -5.52
C THR A 15 -30.56 -1.38 -4.73
N THR A 16 -30.26 -2.58 -5.20
CA THR A 16 -30.08 -3.78 -4.36
C THR A 16 -29.33 -3.35 -3.10
N ALA A 17 -29.84 -3.72 -1.93
CA ALA A 17 -29.22 -3.37 -0.66
C ALA A 17 -27.77 -3.91 -0.66
N LYS A 18 -26.80 -3.01 -0.48
CA LYS A 18 -25.39 -3.38 -0.44
C LYS A 18 -25.09 -3.92 0.96
N GLY A 19 -24.39 -5.05 1.04
CA GLY A 19 -24.02 -5.66 2.32
C GLY A 19 -23.07 -4.79 3.15
N PRO A 20 -22.84 -5.13 4.44
CA PRO A 20 -22.04 -4.33 5.37
C PRO A 20 -20.58 -4.13 4.94
N GLY A 21 -20.03 -5.04 4.14
CA GLY A 21 -18.66 -4.94 3.63
C GLY A 21 -18.49 -4.10 2.36
N TYR A 22 -19.50 -3.34 1.95
CA TYR A 22 -19.40 -2.51 0.75
C TYR A 22 -18.61 -1.23 1.00
N PRO A 23 -17.60 -0.92 0.16
CA PRO A 23 -16.77 0.26 0.33
C PRO A 23 -17.51 1.55 -0.04
N ASN A 24 -17.06 2.68 0.50
CA ASN A 24 -17.53 3.98 0.07
C ASN A 24 -16.81 4.45 -1.22
N ASP A 25 -17.33 5.52 -1.84
CA ASP A 25 -16.79 6.03 -3.11
C ASP A 25 -15.37 6.60 -2.96
N GLU A 26 -15.04 7.16 -1.81
CA GLU A 26 -13.68 7.67 -1.54
C GLU A 26 -12.65 6.53 -1.47
N TYR A 27 -12.99 5.44 -0.79
CA TYR A 27 -12.16 4.24 -0.78
C TYR A 27 -11.90 3.73 -2.20
N LEU A 28 -12.97 3.59 -3.01
CA LEU A 28 -12.87 3.09 -4.39
C LEU A 28 -12.00 3.99 -5.27
N SER A 29 -11.99 5.29 -5.01
CA SER A 29 -11.16 6.24 -5.76
C SER A 29 -9.68 6.14 -5.44
N GLN A 30 -9.31 5.65 -4.25
CA GLN A 30 -7.93 5.67 -3.75
C GLN A 30 -7.26 4.30 -3.70
N VAL A 31 -8.04 3.21 -3.57
CA VAL A 31 -7.50 1.87 -3.30
C VAL A 31 -6.46 1.41 -4.34
N ASN A 32 -6.66 1.73 -5.62
CA ASN A 32 -5.71 1.37 -6.68
C ASN A 32 -4.38 2.14 -6.54
N GLU A 33 -4.44 3.38 -6.07
CA GLU A 33 -3.24 4.18 -5.82
C GLU A 33 -2.47 3.65 -4.62
N TRP A 34 -3.14 3.28 -3.53
CA TRP A 34 -2.50 2.64 -2.38
C TRP A 34 -1.80 1.36 -2.76
N LYS A 35 -2.48 0.45 -3.47
CA LYS A 35 -1.91 -0.81 -3.96
C LYS A 35 -0.67 -0.58 -4.82
N ARG A 36 -0.74 0.38 -5.76
CA ARG A 36 0.37 0.73 -6.64
C ARG A 36 1.57 1.26 -5.86
N ASN A 37 1.34 2.19 -4.93
CA ASN A 37 2.39 2.75 -4.08
C ASN A 37 3.03 1.67 -3.21
N ARG A 38 2.20 0.84 -2.61
CA ARG A 38 2.63 -0.30 -1.79
C ARG A 38 3.51 -1.26 -2.58
N ALA A 39 3.06 -1.69 -3.75
CA ALA A 39 3.79 -2.62 -4.60
C ALA A 39 5.21 -2.13 -4.93
N LEU A 40 5.37 -0.83 -5.19
CA LEU A 40 6.68 -0.27 -5.55
C LEU A 40 7.57 -0.03 -4.31
N ILE A 41 7.00 0.49 -3.22
CA ILE A 41 7.74 0.80 -1.99
C ILE A 41 8.23 -0.47 -1.29
N GLN A 42 7.48 -1.57 -1.39
CA GLN A 42 7.88 -2.84 -0.79
C GLN A 42 8.98 -3.57 -1.57
N GLY A 43 9.19 -3.20 -2.80
CA GLY A 43 10.35 -3.63 -3.57
C GLY A 43 10.06 -4.57 -4.73
N PRO A 44 11.12 -5.12 -5.35
CA PRO A 44 11.04 -5.75 -6.67
C PRO A 44 10.06 -6.93 -6.77
N SER A 45 9.99 -7.80 -5.77
CA SER A 45 9.08 -8.96 -5.78
C SER A 45 7.64 -8.51 -5.87
N TYR A 46 7.23 -7.59 -4.99
CA TYR A 46 5.88 -7.06 -4.96
C TYR A 46 5.51 -6.27 -6.21
N THR A 47 6.47 -5.51 -6.77
CA THR A 47 6.27 -4.80 -8.03
C THR A 47 5.97 -5.77 -9.18
N LYS A 48 6.70 -6.88 -9.27
CA LYS A 48 6.51 -7.89 -10.32
C LYS A 48 5.24 -8.72 -10.12
N ASP A 49 4.86 -8.97 -8.87
CA ASP A 49 3.63 -9.69 -8.53
C ASP A 49 2.39 -8.84 -8.81
N TYR A 50 2.47 -7.52 -8.60
CA TYR A 50 1.41 -6.57 -8.95
C TYR A 50 1.06 -6.62 -10.44
N ASP A 51 2.07 -6.78 -11.31
CA ASP A 51 1.93 -6.89 -12.76
C ASP A 51 1.59 -8.31 -13.25
N SER A 52 1.10 -9.19 -12.39
CA SER A 52 0.80 -10.59 -12.78
C SER A 52 -0.45 -10.75 -13.64
N ALA A 53 -1.34 -9.74 -13.69
CA ALA A 53 -2.56 -9.75 -14.50
C ALA A 53 -2.47 -8.75 -15.67
N PRO A 54 -2.05 -9.18 -16.87
CA PRO A 54 -1.78 -8.29 -18.00
C PRO A 54 -3.02 -7.59 -18.60
N SER A 55 -4.23 -8.02 -18.23
CA SER A 55 -5.48 -7.37 -18.63
C SER A 55 -5.84 -6.14 -17.79
N SER A 56 -5.02 -5.78 -16.81
CA SER A 56 -5.26 -4.63 -15.94
C SER A 56 -4.78 -3.34 -16.59
N ASP A 57 -5.62 -2.32 -16.61
CA ASP A 57 -5.26 -0.96 -17.07
C ASP A 57 -4.25 -0.26 -16.15
N ASN A 58 -3.95 -0.84 -14.98
CA ASN A 58 -3.13 -0.27 -13.93
C ASN A 58 -1.73 -0.90 -13.79
N LEU A 59 -1.25 -1.61 -14.81
CA LEU A 59 0.08 -2.22 -14.78
C LEU A 59 1.19 -1.19 -14.60
N LEU A 60 2.18 -1.52 -13.77
CA LEU A 60 3.39 -0.71 -13.58
C LEU A 60 4.32 -0.84 -14.80
N LEU A 61 4.42 -2.04 -15.35
CA LEU A 61 5.09 -2.34 -16.61
C LEU A 61 4.05 -2.55 -17.70
N PRO A 62 3.91 -1.62 -18.67
CA PRO A 62 2.84 -1.71 -19.66
C PRO A 62 2.91 -2.98 -20.50
N PHE A 63 1.78 -3.66 -20.62
CA PHE A 63 1.60 -4.78 -21.54
C PHE A 63 1.46 -4.25 -22.96
N ASN A 64 2.29 -4.77 -23.89
CA ASN A 64 2.13 -4.48 -25.30
C ASN A 64 1.12 -5.49 -25.90
N PRO A 65 0.00 -5.06 -26.49
CA PRO A 65 -1.01 -5.97 -27.07
C PRO A 65 -0.48 -6.91 -28.15
N THR A 66 0.68 -6.62 -28.73
CA THR A 66 1.35 -7.49 -29.73
C THR A 66 2.17 -8.61 -29.08
N MET A 67 2.42 -8.57 -27.79
CA MET A 67 3.11 -9.62 -27.04
C MET A 67 2.14 -10.74 -26.67
N THR A 68 2.65 -11.98 -26.67
CA THR A 68 1.99 -13.09 -25.98
C THR A 68 2.19 -12.96 -24.46
N GLN A 69 1.41 -13.69 -23.69
CA GLN A 69 1.59 -13.76 -22.22
C GLN A 69 3.01 -14.22 -21.85
N GLU A 70 3.53 -15.24 -22.52
CA GLU A 70 4.88 -15.77 -22.27
C GLU A 70 5.97 -14.71 -22.57
N GLN A 71 5.81 -13.94 -23.63
CA GLN A 71 6.73 -12.85 -23.97
C GLN A 71 6.67 -11.73 -22.92
N TYR A 72 5.49 -11.41 -22.41
CA TYR A 72 5.34 -10.43 -21.35
C TYR A 72 5.96 -10.91 -20.03
N ASP A 73 5.73 -12.17 -19.66
CA ASP A 73 6.32 -12.75 -18.46
C ASP A 73 7.85 -12.77 -18.52
N PHE A 74 8.41 -13.06 -19.69
CA PHE A 74 9.85 -12.95 -19.92
C PHE A 74 10.33 -11.50 -19.81
N TYR A 75 9.64 -10.55 -20.45
CA TYR A 75 9.96 -9.13 -20.37
C TYR A 75 9.90 -8.61 -18.93
N LYS A 76 8.88 -9.01 -18.16
CA LYS A 76 8.74 -8.69 -16.75
C LYS A 76 9.84 -9.32 -15.88
N ALA A 77 10.24 -10.55 -16.18
CA ALA A 77 11.31 -11.24 -15.45
C ALA A 77 12.67 -10.51 -15.60
N GLU A 78 12.98 -10.03 -16.82
CA GLU A 78 14.20 -9.26 -17.10
C GLU A 78 14.16 -7.82 -16.59
N ALA A 79 12.98 -7.29 -16.33
CA ALA A 79 12.80 -5.91 -15.90
C ALA A 79 13.44 -5.68 -14.52
N GLU A 80 14.22 -4.61 -14.40
CA GLU A 80 14.92 -4.20 -13.19
C GLU A 80 14.16 -3.06 -12.51
N VAL A 81 13.68 -3.30 -11.28
CA VAL A 81 12.99 -2.30 -10.46
C VAL A 81 14.03 -1.45 -9.75
N PRO A 82 14.00 -0.11 -9.87
CA PRO A 82 15.03 0.75 -9.29
C PRO A 82 15.12 0.72 -7.76
N GLY A 83 13.99 0.52 -7.06
CA GLY A 83 13.91 0.43 -5.59
C GLY A 83 14.09 1.77 -4.86
N VAL A 84 14.02 2.90 -5.57
CA VAL A 84 14.27 4.24 -5.02
C VAL A 84 13.21 4.63 -3.99
N SER A 85 11.92 4.37 -4.25
CA SER A 85 10.82 4.68 -3.32
C SER A 85 10.96 3.93 -2.00
N SER A 86 11.39 2.66 -2.04
CA SER A 86 11.66 1.84 -0.86
C SER A 86 12.75 2.46 0.01
N GLU A 87 13.89 2.77 -0.59
CA GLU A 87 15.02 3.37 0.13
C GLU A 87 14.66 4.75 0.69
N PHE A 88 13.91 5.54 -0.05
CA PHE A 88 13.40 6.84 0.40
C PHE A 88 12.50 6.71 1.63
N THR A 89 11.55 5.80 1.61
CA THR A 89 10.65 5.53 2.73
C THR A 89 11.45 5.15 3.99
N LYS A 90 12.42 4.25 3.85
CA LYS A 90 13.34 3.87 4.95
C LYS A 90 14.13 5.05 5.50
N MET A 91 14.64 5.91 4.61
CA MET A 91 15.41 7.10 5.01
C MET A 91 14.54 8.11 5.76
N ILE A 92 13.30 8.34 5.34
CA ILE A 92 12.35 9.22 6.04
C ILE A 92 12.07 8.69 7.44
N ILE A 93 11.71 7.41 7.57
CA ILE A 93 11.41 6.78 8.86
C ILE A 93 12.64 6.82 9.77
N GLY A 94 13.82 6.44 9.26
CA GLY A 94 15.07 6.51 10.02
C GLY A 94 15.43 7.93 10.45
N GLY A 95 15.12 8.94 9.64
CA GLY A 95 15.28 10.35 9.98
C GLY A 95 14.35 10.81 11.10
N LEU A 96 13.08 10.44 11.04
CA LEU A 96 12.05 10.77 12.04
C LEU A 96 12.31 10.09 13.38
N LEU A 97 12.67 8.82 13.36
CA LEU A 97 12.88 8.00 14.57
C LEU A 97 14.34 8.00 15.04
N ARG A 98 15.21 8.84 14.48
CA ARG A 98 16.63 8.94 14.88
C ARG A 98 16.82 9.26 16.36
N LYS A 99 15.92 10.05 16.91
CA LYS A 99 15.87 10.36 18.34
C LYS A 99 14.68 9.68 18.96
N GLN A 100 14.88 9.17 20.16
CA GLN A 100 13.75 8.60 20.91
C GLN A 100 12.65 9.67 21.09
N PRO A 101 11.38 9.32 20.80
CA PRO A 101 10.27 10.25 21.01
C PRO A 101 10.19 10.68 22.48
N LEU A 102 9.95 11.97 22.69
CA LEU A 102 9.65 12.47 24.03
C LEU A 102 8.19 12.17 24.34
N LEU A 103 7.96 11.30 25.29
CA LEU A 103 6.62 10.95 25.74
C LEU A 103 6.30 11.69 27.04
N GLU A 104 5.35 12.62 26.99
CA GLU A 104 4.80 13.33 28.14
C GLU A 104 3.32 12.96 28.29
N ILE A 105 2.96 12.43 29.44
CA ILE A 105 1.59 12.01 29.72
C ILE A 105 1.20 12.57 31.09
N ASP A 106 0.36 13.59 31.06
CA ASP A 106 -0.16 14.22 32.29
C ASP A 106 -1.18 13.31 32.96
N GLY A 107 -1.02 13.11 34.27
CA GLY A 107 -1.95 12.32 35.07
C GLY A 107 -1.91 10.80 34.84
N ALA A 108 -0.92 10.30 34.09
CA ALA A 108 -0.78 8.86 33.88
C ALA A 108 -0.40 8.11 35.16
N PRO A 109 -0.88 6.86 35.33
CA PRO A 109 -0.45 6.00 36.42
C PRO A 109 1.07 5.79 36.42
N GLU A 110 1.65 5.55 37.61
CA GLU A 110 3.06 5.22 37.73
C GLU A 110 3.42 3.97 36.89
N GLY A 111 4.49 4.08 36.10
CA GLY A 111 4.93 3.01 35.19
C GLY A 111 4.24 2.99 33.83
N ALA A 112 3.16 3.76 33.59
CA ALA A 112 2.49 3.78 32.28
C ALA A 112 3.42 4.26 31.17
N LYS A 113 4.23 5.28 31.42
CA LYS A 113 5.23 5.80 30.45
C LYS A 113 6.23 4.73 30.06
N GLN A 114 6.77 3.99 31.03
CA GLN A 114 7.75 2.92 30.78
C GLN A 114 7.13 1.78 29.98
N TRP A 115 5.91 1.38 30.35
CA TRP A 115 5.18 0.37 29.60
C TRP A 115 4.92 0.78 28.16
N ILE A 116 4.49 2.02 27.88
CA ILE A 116 4.26 2.51 26.53
C ILE A 116 5.59 2.48 25.71
N LEU A 117 6.70 2.85 26.32
CA LEU A 117 7.99 2.84 25.64
C LEU A 117 8.50 1.44 25.32
N ASP A 118 8.28 0.48 26.19
CA ASP A 118 8.96 -0.83 26.14
C ASP A 118 8.05 -1.96 25.63
N ASP A 119 6.73 -1.90 25.85
CA ASP A 119 5.80 -3.03 25.64
C ASP A 119 4.38 -2.54 25.31
N ILE A 120 4.26 -1.67 24.33
CA ILE A 120 2.95 -1.12 23.92
C ILE A 120 2.14 -2.06 23.04
N GLY A 121 2.82 -2.85 22.19
CA GLY A 121 2.16 -3.74 21.25
C GLY A 121 1.65 -5.02 21.92
N SER A 122 0.58 -5.61 21.35
CA SER A 122 0.08 -6.93 21.77
C SER A 122 1.11 -8.05 21.57
N ASP A 123 2.10 -7.84 20.74
CA ASP A 123 3.23 -8.72 20.43
C ASP A 123 4.49 -8.40 21.25
N LYS A 124 4.36 -7.54 22.27
CA LYS A 124 5.47 -7.02 23.10
C LYS A 124 6.45 -6.14 22.31
N SER A 125 6.01 -5.53 21.24
CA SER A 125 6.80 -4.54 20.52
C SER A 125 6.89 -3.23 21.31
N ASN A 126 8.06 -2.59 21.22
CA ASN A 126 8.25 -1.27 21.81
C ASN A 126 7.63 -0.16 20.93
N LEU A 127 7.44 1.03 21.51
CA LEU A 127 6.84 2.18 20.83
C LEU A 127 7.55 2.53 19.51
N ILE A 128 8.87 2.48 19.46
CA ILE A 128 9.64 2.84 18.26
C ILE A 128 9.37 1.86 17.13
N SER A 129 9.32 0.57 17.43
CA SER A 129 8.99 -0.47 16.46
C SER A 129 7.57 -0.30 15.93
N PHE A 130 6.61 -0.09 16.82
CA PHE A 130 5.21 0.17 16.45
C PHE A 130 5.09 1.42 15.58
N LEU A 131 5.70 2.55 15.98
CA LEU A 131 5.70 3.78 15.20
C LEU A 131 6.39 3.62 13.84
N SER A 132 7.47 2.84 13.76
CA SER A 132 8.14 2.54 12.50
C SER A 132 7.18 1.86 11.52
N THR A 133 6.43 0.85 11.98
CA THR A 133 5.44 0.15 11.17
C THR A 133 4.26 1.07 10.78
N ALA A 134 3.77 1.86 11.71
CA ALA A 134 2.68 2.81 11.45
C ALA A 134 3.10 3.90 10.44
N LEU A 135 4.33 4.41 10.54
CA LEU A 135 4.89 5.37 9.57
C LEU A 135 5.10 4.74 8.20
N TRP A 136 5.51 3.47 8.15
CA TRP A 136 5.64 2.74 6.90
C TRP A 136 4.30 2.69 6.17
N GLU A 137 3.23 2.37 6.87
CA GLU A 137 1.87 2.37 6.35
C GLU A 137 1.42 3.77 5.91
N GLU A 138 1.63 4.76 6.78
CA GLU A 138 1.24 6.14 6.50
C GLU A 138 1.93 6.72 5.26
N LEU A 139 3.22 6.46 5.06
CA LEU A 139 3.96 6.96 3.90
C LEU A 139 3.47 6.34 2.58
N GLN A 140 3.03 5.07 2.61
CA GLN A 140 2.53 4.38 1.44
C GLN A 140 1.14 4.86 1.01
N THR A 141 0.26 5.09 1.99
CA THR A 141 -1.17 5.25 1.76
C THR A 141 -1.75 6.58 2.25
N SER A 142 -1.02 7.30 3.11
CA SER A 142 -1.52 8.45 3.90
C SER A 142 -2.83 8.13 4.63
N ARG A 143 -2.99 6.86 5.05
CA ARG A 143 -4.20 6.37 5.70
C ARG A 143 -3.89 5.22 6.67
N ALA A 144 -3.07 5.49 7.66
CA ALA A 144 -2.85 4.58 8.77
C ALA A 144 -3.81 4.92 9.92
N PHE A 145 -4.53 3.93 10.44
CA PHE A 145 -5.38 4.08 11.61
C PHE A 145 -4.88 3.24 12.77
N ILE A 146 -4.90 3.81 13.93
CA ILE A 146 -4.58 3.13 15.18
C ILE A 146 -5.88 2.95 15.95
N GLN A 147 -6.27 1.71 16.19
CA GLN A 147 -7.35 1.34 17.11
C GLN A 147 -6.73 1.07 18.47
N ILE A 148 -7.33 1.61 19.53
CA ILE A 148 -6.99 1.21 20.89
C ILE A 148 -7.99 0.15 21.34
N ASP A 149 -7.49 -1.04 21.59
CA ASP A 149 -8.28 -2.20 22.00
C ASP A 149 -7.88 -2.69 23.40
N TYR A 150 -8.75 -3.46 24.01
CA TYR A 150 -8.55 -4.06 25.32
C TYR A 150 -8.72 -5.58 25.23
N PRO A 151 -7.91 -6.35 25.97
CA PRO A 151 -8.09 -7.80 26.05
C PRO A 151 -9.51 -8.13 26.53
N THR A 152 -10.20 -9.01 25.79
CA THR A 152 -11.54 -9.51 26.15
C THR A 152 -11.39 -10.55 27.26
N VAL A 153 -11.26 -10.09 28.50
CA VAL A 153 -11.15 -10.94 29.70
C VAL A 153 -12.20 -10.58 30.71
N ASP A 154 -12.73 -11.58 31.40
CA ASP A 154 -13.61 -11.34 32.53
C ASP A 154 -12.76 -10.88 33.74
N LEU A 155 -12.74 -9.56 33.95
CA LEU A 155 -11.96 -8.96 35.02
C LEU A 155 -12.38 -9.44 36.42
N GLU A 156 -13.60 -9.92 36.60
CA GLU A 156 -14.08 -10.44 37.90
C GLU A 156 -13.45 -11.80 38.23
N SER A 157 -13.15 -12.58 37.18
CA SER A 157 -12.51 -13.89 37.34
C SER A 157 -11.01 -13.82 37.57
N LEU A 158 -10.36 -12.65 37.35
CA LEU A 158 -8.91 -12.49 37.49
C LEU A 158 -8.47 -12.15 38.91
N SER A 159 -7.31 -12.62 39.30
CA SER A 159 -6.66 -12.21 40.54
C SER A 159 -6.32 -10.70 40.52
N PRO A 160 -6.17 -10.04 41.70
CA PRO A 160 -5.77 -8.63 41.74
C PRO A 160 -4.42 -8.33 41.07
N ALA A 161 -3.53 -9.31 40.98
CA ALA A 161 -2.26 -9.18 40.28
C ALA A 161 -2.47 -9.22 38.75
N ASP A 162 -3.22 -10.20 38.26
CA ASP A 162 -3.49 -10.38 36.84
C ASP A 162 -4.31 -9.20 36.27
N ARG A 163 -5.24 -8.62 37.04
CA ARG A 163 -5.98 -7.42 36.63
C ARG A 163 -5.07 -6.23 36.31
N LYS A 164 -3.92 -6.10 36.99
CA LYS A 164 -2.95 -5.02 36.74
C LYS A 164 -2.17 -5.23 35.44
N GLU A 165 -2.14 -6.47 34.95
CA GLU A 165 -1.48 -6.80 33.70
C GLU A 165 -2.37 -6.61 32.48
N VAL A 166 -3.69 -6.49 32.66
CA VAL A 166 -4.62 -6.17 31.58
C VAL A 166 -4.45 -4.71 31.19
N LYS A 167 -3.89 -4.49 30.01
CA LYS A 167 -3.57 -3.16 29.49
C LYS A 167 -4.17 -2.99 28.09
N PRO A 168 -4.54 -1.76 27.70
CA PRO A 168 -4.90 -1.48 26.33
C PRO A 168 -3.69 -1.68 25.41
N TYR A 169 -3.93 -2.01 24.16
CA TYR A 169 -2.89 -2.11 23.15
C TYR A 169 -3.37 -1.48 21.83
N PRO A 170 -2.44 -0.87 21.07
CA PRO A 170 -2.77 -0.34 19.77
C PRO A 170 -2.78 -1.46 18.71
N ILE A 171 -3.75 -1.39 17.81
CA ILE A 171 -3.83 -2.20 16.60
C ILE A 171 -3.67 -1.25 15.42
N LEU A 172 -2.70 -1.53 14.55
CA LEU A 172 -2.53 -0.80 13.30
C LEU A 172 -3.45 -1.40 12.24
N HIS A 173 -4.29 -0.57 11.66
CA HIS A 173 -5.13 -0.91 10.51
C HIS A 173 -4.52 -0.35 9.24
N HIS A 174 -4.36 -1.22 8.24
CA HIS A 174 -3.98 -0.83 6.89
C HIS A 174 -5.12 -0.08 6.19
N ALA A 175 -4.78 0.79 5.25
CA ALA A 175 -5.75 1.60 4.51
C ALA A 175 -6.85 0.74 3.86
N GLU A 176 -6.48 -0.39 3.28
CA GLU A 176 -7.37 -1.31 2.59
C GLU A 176 -8.39 -1.99 3.52
N ASN A 177 -8.06 -2.10 4.80
CA ASN A 177 -8.93 -2.75 5.77
C ASN A 177 -10.09 -1.85 6.23
N ILE A 178 -10.00 -0.52 6.04
CA ILE A 178 -11.05 0.43 6.42
C ILE A 178 -11.85 0.80 5.17
N VAL A 179 -12.89 0.01 4.92
CA VAL A 179 -13.65 0.05 3.66
C VAL A 179 -14.72 1.13 3.62
N ASN A 180 -15.25 1.55 4.77
CA ASN A 180 -16.29 2.56 4.82
C ASN A 180 -16.26 3.32 6.16
N TRP A 181 -16.72 4.58 6.16
CA TRP A 181 -16.82 5.43 7.35
C TRP A 181 -17.85 6.53 7.15
N SER A 182 -18.37 7.03 8.25
CA SER A 182 -19.19 8.22 8.28
C SER A 182 -18.84 9.09 9.48
N THR A 183 -19.02 10.38 9.32
CA THR A 183 -18.71 11.38 10.33
C THR A 183 -19.89 12.30 10.54
N SER A 184 -20.05 12.80 11.78
CA SER A 184 -20.94 13.91 12.11
C SER A 184 -20.15 15.05 12.75
N SER A 185 -20.79 16.19 12.88
CA SER A 185 -20.23 17.31 13.61
C SER A 185 -21.00 17.48 14.91
N ASP A 186 -20.29 17.63 16.02
CA ASP A 186 -20.89 17.98 17.29
C ASP A 186 -21.39 19.42 17.31
N LEU A 187 -22.06 19.82 18.42
CA LEU A 187 -22.57 21.18 18.60
C LEU A 187 -21.46 22.27 18.60
N LYS A 188 -20.19 21.88 18.73
CA LYS A 188 -19.01 22.76 18.67
C LYS A 188 -18.36 22.76 17.30
N GLY A 189 -18.91 21.99 16.32
CA GLY A 189 -18.35 21.85 14.99
C GLY A 189 -17.14 20.91 14.91
N GLN A 190 -16.87 20.11 15.96
CA GLN A 190 -15.83 19.09 15.93
C GLN A 190 -16.33 17.87 15.17
N VAL A 191 -15.50 17.37 14.25
CA VAL A 191 -15.80 16.16 13.48
C VAL A 191 -15.61 14.94 14.38
N LYS A 192 -16.63 14.08 14.41
CA LYS A 192 -16.67 12.85 15.20
C LYS A 192 -16.99 11.68 14.27
N LEU A 193 -16.35 10.55 14.51
CA LEU A 193 -16.70 9.29 13.85
C LEU A 193 -18.04 8.77 14.39
N ASP A 194 -19.01 8.52 13.48
CA ASP A 194 -20.28 7.88 13.80
C ASP A 194 -20.27 6.40 13.47
N THR A 195 -19.62 6.05 12.36
CA THR A 195 -19.48 4.67 11.90
C THR A 195 -18.12 4.50 11.22
N LEU A 196 -17.48 3.37 11.47
CA LEU A 196 -16.31 2.92 10.77
C LEU A 196 -16.44 1.42 10.51
N ILE A 197 -16.15 0.99 9.28
CA ILE A 197 -16.28 -0.41 8.88
C ILE A 197 -14.91 -0.94 8.50
N THR A 198 -14.49 -1.95 9.24
CA THR A 198 -13.28 -2.70 8.93
C THR A 198 -13.64 -4.03 8.28
N ARG A 199 -12.81 -4.46 7.33
CA ARG A 199 -12.91 -5.77 6.68
C ARG A 199 -11.57 -6.46 6.71
N TYR A 200 -11.54 -7.73 7.07
CA TYR A 200 -10.33 -8.54 7.16
C TYR A 200 -10.67 -10.02 7.11
N PHE A 201 -9.66 -10.87 6.90
CA PHE A 201 -9.83 -12.32 6.93
C PHE A 201 -9.33 -12.89 8.25
N VAL A 202 -10.17 -13.72 8.88
CA VAL A 202 -9.81 -14.50 10.07
C VAL A 202 -9.48 -15.93 9.64
N LEU A 203 -8.36 -16.45 10.16
CA LEU A 203 -8.03 -17.87 10.02
C LEU A 203 -8.81 -18.68 11.06
N GLU A 204 -9.69 -19.55 10.59
CA GLU A 204 -10.40 -20.49 11.44
C GLU A 204 -9.87 -21.89 11.20
N TYR A 205 -9.43 -22.54 12.28
CA TYR A 205 -8.88 -23.89 12.26
C TYR A 205 -10.00 -24.89 12.53
N ASP A 206 -10.25 -25.81 11.58
CA ASP A 206 -11.13 -26.95 11.82
C ASP A 206 -10.42 -27.93 12.76
N PRO A 207 -11.03 -28.33 13.89
CA PRO A 207 -10.46 -29.33 14.80
C PRO A 207 -10.12 -30.65 14.10
N ASN A 208 -10.84 -31.00 13.03
CA ASN A 208 -10.59 -32.22 12.25
C ASN A 208 -9.52 -32.05 11.16
N SER A 209 -9.11 -30.81 10.88
CA SER A 209 -8.09 -30.46 9.87
C SER A 209 -7.23 -29.29 10.34
N PRO A 210 -6.44 -29.45 11.43
CA PRO A 210 -5.75 -28.34 12.09
C PRO A 210 -4.61 -27.74 11.26
N TYR A 211 -4.20 -28.37 10.16
CA TYR A 211 -3.13 -27.91 9.28
C TYR A 211 -3.64 -27.17 8.04
N HIS A 212 -4.95 -27.08 7.85
CA HIS A 212 -5.58 -26.41 6.70
C HIS A 212 -6.63 -25.42 7.20
N PRO A 213 -6.21 -24.24 7.67
CA PRO A 213 -7.14 -23.23 8.12
C PRO A 213 -8.00 -22.72 6.94
N LYS A 214 -9.22 -22.34 7.25
CA LYS A 214 -10.11 -21.65 6.32
C LYS A 214 -10.03 -20.15 6.59
N TYR A 215 -10.05 -19.38 5.52
CA TYR A 215 -10.19 -17.94 5.62
C TYR A 215 -11.67 -17.56 5.70
N ILE A 216 -12.03 -16.83 6.72
CA ILE A 216 -13.38 -16.28 6.90
C ILE A 216 -13.32 -14.79 6.67
N ASP A 217 -14.01 -14.33 5.64
CA ASP A 217 -14.17 -12.90 5.37
C ASP A 217 -15.03 -12.29 6.50
N THR A 218 -14.47 -11.33 7.19
CA THR A 218 -15.06 -10.76 8.40
C THR A 218 -15.15 -9.25 8.25
N VAL A 219 -16.32 -8.71 8.58
CA VAL A 219 -16.59 -7.28 8.61
C VAL A 219 -16.99 -6.91 10.03
N GLN A 220 -16.33 -5.88 10.57
CA GLN A 220 -16.76 -5.26 11.82
C GLN A 220 -17.31 -3.86 11.54
N VAL A 221 -18.52 -3.63 12.00
CA VAL A 221 -19.19 -2.33 11.95
C VAL A 221 -19.07 -1.70 13.32
N HIS A 222 -18.15 -0.76 13.46
CA HIS A 222 -17.95 0.07 14.64
C HIS A 222 -18.88 1.27 14.57
N LYS A 223 -19.81 1.40 15.47
CA LYS A 223 -20.84 2.45 15.45
C LYS A 223 -21.21 2.95 16.84
N LEU A 224 -21.82 4.12 16.90
CA LEU A 224 -22.51 4.58 18.09
C LEU A 224 -24.00 4.21 17.97
N ASN A 225 -24.55 3.61 19.03
CA ASN A 225 -25.98 3.28 19.08
C ASN A 225 -26.85 4.55 19.32
N GLU A 226 -28.17 4.39 19.45
CA GLU A 226 -29.11 5.49 19.67
C GLU A 226 -28.84 6.25 20.99
N GLU A 227 -28.20 5.60 21.96
CA GLU A 227 -27.78 6.18 23.22
C GLU A 227 -26.41 6.90 23.11
N GLY A 228 -25.77 6.86 21.95
CA GLY A 228 -24.44 7.41 21.72
C GLY A 228 -23.29 6.54 22.26
N LEU A 229 -23.56 5.26 22.55
CA LEU A 229 -22.59 4.33 23.11
C LEU A 229 -21.97 3.46 22.00
N TYR A 230 -20.70 3.16 22.15
CA TYR A 230 -19.93 2.37 21.18
C TYR A 230 -20.36 0.90 21.16
N VAL A 231 -20.62 0.39 19.96
CA VAL A 231 -21.06 -0.98 19.68
C VAL A 231 -20.30 -1.52 18.47
N ILE A 232 -19.98 -2.82 18.48
CA ILE A 232 -19.36 -3.52 17.37
C ILE A 232 -20.28 -4.65 16.91
N ASP A 233 -20.75 -4.57 15.66
CA ASP A 233 -21.41 -5.67 15.00
C ASP A 233 -20.41 -6.43 14.12
N THR A 234 -20.25 -7.72 14.33
CA THR A 234 -19.36 -8.57 13.54
C THR A 234 -20.17 -9.45 12.59
N PHE A 235 -19.92 -9.28 11.30
CA PHE A 235 -20.49 -10.06 10.22
C PHE A 235 -19.43 -10.97 9.63
N ILE A 236 -19.84 -12.15 9.22
CA ILE A 236 -18.97 -13.13 8.55
C ILE A 236 -19.58 -13.59 7.25
N ARG A 237 -18.69 -13.97 6.31
CA ARG A 237 -19.05 -14.63 5.06
C ARG A 237 -18.12 -15.81 4.85
N ASN A 238 -18.67 -16.97 4.52
CA ASN A 238 -17.89 -18.13 4.12
C ASN A 238 -17.41 -17.92 2.69
N THR A 239 -16.11 -17.83 2.49
CA THR A 239 -15.52 -17.79 1.15
C THR A 239 -14.89 -19.14 0.85
N ALA A 240 -15.13 -19.65 -0.37
CA ALA A 240 -14.46 -20.86 -0.86
C ALA A 240 -13.03 -20.55 -1.33
N ASP A 241 -12.75 -19.29 -1.63
CA ASP A 241 -11.50 -18.84 -2.23
C ASP A 241 -10.49 -18.38 -1.17
N THR A 242 -9.24 -18.76 -1.37
CA THR A 242 -8.13 -18.20 -0.60
C THR A 242 -7.95 -16.74 -0.98
N PRO A 243 -7.97 -15.81 -0.03
CA PRO A 243 -7.77 -14.40 -0.34
C PRO A 243 -6.37 -14.16 -0.91
N THR A 244 -6.26 -13.25 -1.84
CA THR A 244 -4.97 -12.76 -2.31
C THR A 244 -4.47 -11.71 -1.31
N PHE A 245 -3.37 -11.99 -0.64
CA PHE A 245 -2.71 -11.06 0.25
C PHE A 245 -1.66 -10.27 -0.52
N ILE A 246 -1.75 -8.95 -0.47
CA ILE A 246 -0.72 -8.03 -0.94
C ILE A 246 -0.13 -7.41 0.31
N ASP A 247 0.97 -7.94 0.80
CA ASP A 247 1.81 -7.53 1.94
C ASP A 247 1.14 -6.56 2.94
N GLY A 248 0.40 -7.13 3.88
CA GLY A 248 -0.33 -6.39 4.90
C GLY A 248 -1.69 -5.85 4.45
N GLY A 249 -1.94 -5.72 3.13
CA GLY A 249 -3.26 -5.42 2.57
C GLY A 249 -3.89 -6.68 1.97
N VAL A 250 -5.21 -6.69 1.89
CA VAL A 250 -5.97 -7.76 1.23
C VAL A 250 -6.58 -7.21 -0.04
N ASP A 251 -6.43 -7.95 -1.14
CA ASP A 251 -7.15 -7.62 -2.36
C ASP A 251 -8.61 -8.08 -2.22
N TYR A 252 -9.48 -7.16 -1.86
CA TYR A 252 -10.91 -7.43 -1.77
C TYR A 252 -11.54 -7.38 -3.16
N SER A 253 -12.13 -8.48 -3.60
CA SER A 253 -13.05 -8.46 -4.73
C SER A 253 -14.38 -7.87 -4.26
N PHE A 254 -14.78 -6.74 -4.85
CA PHE A 254 -16.08 -6.10 -4.61
C PHE A 254 -17.12 -6.45 -5.68
N ASP A 255 -16.73 -7.26 -6.67
CA ASP A 255 -17.58 -7.58 -7.83
C ASP A 255 -18.74 -8.53 -7.50
N GLN A 256 -18.61 -9.27 -6.40
CA GLN A 256 -19.65 -10.16 -5.92
C GLN A 256 -20.33 -9.56 -4.70
N LEU A 257 -21.27 -8.66 -4.94
CA LEU A 257 -22.18 -8.11 -3.96
C LEU A 257 -23.27 -9.13 -3.64
N THR A 258 -22.92 -10.18 -2.91
CA THR A 258 -23.91 -11.14 -2.42
C THR A 258 -24.35 -10.75 -1.01
N ASP A 259 -25.64 -10.88 -0.73
CA ASP A 259 -26.24 -10.63 0.60
C ASP A 259 -25.90 -11.75 1.62
N ASP A 260 -24.80 -12.47 1.42
CA ASP A 260 -24.44 -13.67 2.18
C ASP A 260 -23.74 -13.35 3.52
N TRP A 261 -23.81 -12.11 3.96
CA TRP A 261 -23.27 -11.71 5.26
C TRP A 261 -24.18 -12.16 6.40
N VAL A 262 -23.62 -12.88 7.35
CA VAL A 262 -24.32 -13.36 8.53
C VAL A 262 -23.79 -12.61 9.76
N LEU A 263 -24.69 -12.00 10.54
CA LEU A 263 -24.34 -11.40 11.83
C LEU A 263 -23.90 -12.51 12.79
N ARG A 264 -22.63 -12.52 13.18
CA ARG A 264 -22.04 -13.49 14.11
C ARG A 264 -22.24 -13.06 15.57
N SER A 265 -22.00 -11.79 15.85
CA SER A 265 -22.08 -11.24 17.22
C SER A 265 -22.24 -9.73 17.22
N THR A 266 -22.86 -9.23 18.29
CA THR A 266 -22.89 -7.82 18.65
C THR A 266 -22.23 -7.66 20.02
N ASN A 267 -21.21 -6.81 20.11
CA ASN A 267 -20.56 -6.47 21.37
C ASN A 267 -20.96 -5.06 21.80
N GLU A 268 -21.73 -4.97 22.89
CA GLU A 268 -22.18 -3.70 23.49
C GLU A 268 -21.45 -3.38 24.81
N ASN A 269 -20.64 -4.31 25.30
CA ASN A 269 -19.98 -4.21 26.60
C ASN A 269 -18.56 -3.69 26.45
N LEU A 270 -18.43 -2.50 25.89
CA LEU A 270 -17.15 -1.83 25.66
C LEU A 270 -16.96 -0.73 26.70
N PHE A 271 -16.05 -0.96 27.63
CA PHE A 271 -15.83 -0.09 28.79
C PHE A 271 -14.44 0.52 28.80
N GLN A 272 -14.35 1.77 29.20
CA GLN A 272 -13.11 2.44 29.56
C GLN A 272 -13.23 2.92 31.01
N ASN A 273 -12.32 2.51 31.86
CA ASN A 273 -12.36 2.86 33.32
C ASN A 273 -13.69 2.58 34.00
N GLY A 274 -14.37 1.48 33.62
CA GLY A 274 -15.66 1.10 34.18
C GLY A 274 -16.88 1.89 33.67
N VAL A 275 -16.68 2.77 32.68
CA VAL A 275 -17.76 3.52 32.01
C VAL A 275 -17.85 3.02 30.56
N ARG A 276 -19.07 2.87 30.05
CA ARG A 276 -19.28 2.52 28.63
C ARG A 276 -18.72 3.63 27.73
N MET A 277 -18.03 3.21 26.67
CA MET A 277 -17.41 4.14 25.73
C MET A 277 -18.46 4.87 24.89
N ASP A 278 -18.29 6.17 24.73
CA ASP A 278 -19.14 7.07 23.94
C ASP A 278 -18.46 7.60 22.68
N TYR A 279 -17.36 6.95 22.29
CA TYR A 279 -16.62 7.24 21.06
C TYR A 279 -16.05 5.97 20.44
N ILE A 280 -15.77 6.01 19.13
CA ILE A 280 -15.11 4.93 18.39
C ILE A 280 -13.60 5.11 18.54
N PRO A 281 -12.84 4.15 19.13
CA PRO A 281 -11.44 4.32 19.48
C PRO A 281 -10.50 4.08 18.29
N PHE A 282 -10.75 4.74 17.16
CA PHE A 282 -9.93 4.73 15.96
C PHE A 282 -9.36 6.12 15.70
N PHE A 283 -8.05 6.20 15.60
CA PHE A 283 -7.31 7.45 15.46
C PHE A 283 -6.49 7.41 14.17
N PRO A 284 -6.77 8.30 13.19
CA PRO A 284 -5.94 8.41 11.99
C PRO A 284 -4.59 9.02 12.35
N LEU A 285 -3.51 8.41 11.89
CA LEU A 285 -2.15 8.89 12.17
C LEU A 285 -1.90 10.30 11.61
N ASN A 286 -2.50 10.61 10.46
CA ASN A 286 -2.39 11.93 9.82
C ASN A 286 -3.42 12.96 10.34
N GLY A 287 -4.27 12.58 11.28
CA GLY A 287 -5.33 13.43 11.84
C GLY A 287 -6.54 13.63 10.93
N SER A 288 -6.60 12.98 9.75
CA SER A 288 -7.74 13.06 8.82
C SER A 288 -8.51 11.74 8.78
N ILE A 289 -9.82 11.81 8.94
CA ILE A 289 -10.69 10.63 8.79
C ILE A 289 -10.93 10.35 7.31
N ASP A 290 -11.02 11.39 6.48
CA ASP A 290 -11.18 11.29 5.04
C ASP A 290 -9.86 10.94 4.34
N THR A 291 -9.96 10.43 3.10
CA THR A 291 -8.78 10.08 2.32
C THR A 291 -7.96 11.31 1.92
N VAL A 292 -6.66 11.15 1.93
CA VAL A 292 -5.67 12.17 1.53
C VAL A 292 -4.73 11.54 0.51
N ASP A 293 -4.27 12.34 -0.45
CA ASP A 293 -3.29 11.86 -1.44
C ASP A 293 -2.01 11.38 -0.75
N PRO A 294 -1.52 10.18 -1.07
CA PRO A 294 -0.34 9.63 -0.43
C PRO A 294 0.91 10.48 -0.72
N LEU A 295 1.70 10.70 0.32
CA LEU A 295 2.90 11.54 0.25
C LEU A 295 3.93 11.04 -0.78
N MET A 296 4.05 9.72 -0.91
CA MET A 296 5.04 9.10 -1.79
C MET A 296 4.60 8.99 -3.25
N THR A 297 3.35 9.29 -3.60
CA THR A 297 2.80 9.14 -4.96
C THR A 297 3.66 9.83 -6.04
N ALA A 298 4.16 11.03 -5.76
CA ALA A 298 4.99 11.76 -6.73
C ALA A 298 6.31 11.02 -7.04
N ILE A 299 6.95 10.45 -6.02
CA ILE A 299 8.19 9.66 -6.15
C ILE A 299 7.88 8.34 -6.86
N VAL A 300 6.83 7.66 -6.43
CA VAL A 300 6.37 6.39 -7.02
C VAL A 300 6.10 6.55 -8.53
N ASN A 301 5.37 7.59 -8.94
CA ASN A 301 5.08 7.84 -10.35
C ASN A 301 6.36 8.09 -11.18
N ARG A 302 7.36 8.77 -10.61
CA ARG A 302 8.65 8.96 -11.28
C ARG A 302 9.45 7.68 -11.36
N GLU A 303 9.41 6.86 -10.32
CA GLU A 303 10.07 5.56 -10.33
C GLU A 303 9.42 4.59 -11.31
N ILE A 304 8.09 4.58 -11.44
CA ILE A 304 7.39 3.81 -12.49
C ILE A 304 7.88 4.21 -13.89
N ALA A 305 7.99 5.52 -14.15
CA ALA A 305 8.51 6.01 -15.42
C ALA A 305 9.97 5.57 -15.68
N LEU A 306 10.80 5.53 -14.62
CA LEU A 306 12.17 5.04 -14.70
C LEU A 306 12.23 3.52 -14.89
N TYR A 307 11.44 2.76 -14.15
CA TYR A 307 11.27 1.32 -14.30
C TYR A 307 10.93 0.92 -15.74
N ASN A 308 9.98 1.63 -16.36
CA ASN A 308 9.61 1.44 -17.76
C ASN A 308 10.77 1.71 -18.75
N LYS A 309 11.57 2.74 -18.50
CA LYS A 309 12.72 3.08 -19.35
C LYS A 309 13.81 2.00 -19.23
N ILE A 310 14.13 1.58 -18.00
CA ILE A 310 15.14 0.54 -17.75
C ILE A 310 14.71 -0.78 -18.38
N SER A 311 13.46 -1.18 -18.22
CA SER A 311 12.93 -2.42 -18.77
C SER A 311 12.99 -2.42 -20.31
N ARG A 312 12.64 -1.32 -20.97
CA ARG A 312 12.75 -1.18 -22.43
C ARG A 312 14.19 -1.23 -22.90
N ARG A 313 15.11 -0.57 -22.18
CA ARG A 313 16.55 -0.63 -22.50
C ARG A 313 17.08 -2.05 -22.37
N ASN A 314 16.77 -2.76 -21.29
CA ASN A 314 17.23 -4.12 -21.07
C ASN A 314 16.69 -5.09 -22.14
N HIS A 315 15.41 -4.93 -22.49
CA HIS A 315 14.80 -5.71 -23.57
C HIS A 315 15.45 -5.43 -24.94
N LEU A 316 15.74 -4.15 -25.25
CA LEU A 316 16.44 -3.79 -26.47
C LEU A 316 17.87 -4.35 -26.51
N LEU A 317 18.58 -4.34 -25.38
CA LEU A 317 19.90 -4.97 -25.26
C LEU A 317 19.82 -6.48 -25.48
N TYR A 318 18.83 -7.15 -24.90
CA TYR A 318 18.59 -8.57 -25.12
C TYR A 318 18.37 -8.88 -26.61
N LEU A 319 17.46 -8.16 -27.25
CA LEU A 319 17.20 -8.35 -28.71
C LEU A 319 18.42 -8.05 -29.53
N SER A 320 19.23 -7.06 -29.20
CA SER A 320 20.46 -6.70 -29.93
C SER A 320 21.61 -7.69 -29.72
N ALA A 321 21.64 -8.34 -28.54
CA ALA A 321 22.64 -9.36 -28.21
C ALA A 321 22.28 -10.75 -28.76
N THR A 322 20.99 -10.95 -29.10
CA THR A 322 20.52 -12.24 -29.62
C THR A 322 20.90 -12.39 -31.08
N TYR A 323 21.78 -13.34 -31.39
CA TYR A 323 22.17 -13.68 -32.76
C TYR A 323 21.00 -14.36 -33.49
N THR A 324 20.59 -13.81 -34.62
CA THR A 324 19.57 -14.41 -35.49
C THR A 324 20.23 -15.01 -36.71
N PRO A 325 20.46 -16.34 -36.73
CA PRO A 325 21.01 -17.00 -37.93
C PRO A 325 20.03 -16.91 -39.09
N VAL A 326 20.54 -16.54 -40.25
CA VAL A 326 19.75 -16.51 -41.49
C VAL A 326 20.19 -17.67 -42.38
N VAL A 327 19.27 -18.57 -42.73
CA VAL A 327 19.52 -19.68 -43.63
C VAL A 327 18.77 -19.43 -44.93
N LYS A 328 19.52 -19.33 -46.03
CA LYS A 328 18.98 -19.18 -47.38
C LYS A 328 18.96 -20.55 -48.06
N SER A 329 17.77 -21.11 -48.27
CA SER A 329 17.64 -22.40 -48.95
C SER A 329 16.21 -22.63 -49.43
N ASP A 330 16.10 -23.15 -50.67
CA ASP A 330 14.83 -23.58 -51.26
C ASP A 330 14.54 -25.06 -51.02
N SER A 331 15.51 -25.82 -50.47
CA SER A 331 15.43 -27.26 -50.37
C SER A 331 15.28 -27.81 -48.97
N LEU A 332 15.25 -26.95 -47.93
CA LEU A 332 15.08 -27.40 -46.55
C LEU A 332 13.66 -27.85 -46.26
N THR A 333 13.51 -29.07 -45.79
CA THR A 333 12.28 -29.61 -45.28
C THR A 333 11.95 -29.00 -43.91
N ASP A 334 10.68 -29.05 -43.51
CA ASP A 334 10.26 -28.54 -42.19
C ASP A 334 10.91 -29.29 -41.03
N SER A 335 11.24 -30.58 -41.21
CA SER A 335 12.00 -31.35 -40.22
C SER A 335 13.41 -30.81 -40.04
N GLU A 336 14.11 -30.54 -41.13
CA GLU A 336 15.51 -30.00 -41.10
C GLU A 336 15.51 -28.58 -40.50
N LYS A 337 14.52 -27.74 -40.81
CA LYS A 337 14.36 -26.43 -40.17
C LYS A 337 14.17 -26.56 -38.65
N THR A 338 13.33 -27.51 -38.22
CA THR A 338 13.09 -27.78 -36.80
C THR A 338 14.36 -28.25 -36.09
N ASP A 339 15.15 -29.12 -36.74
CA ASP A 339 16.39 -29.65 -36.17
C ASP A 339 17.49 -28.55 -36.06
N LEU A 340 17.56 -27.64 -37.03
CA LEU A 340 18.44 -26.47 -36.95
C LEU A 340 18.06 -25.52 -35.81
N VAL A 341 16.77 -25.28 -35.62
CA VAL A 341 16.26 -24.44 -34.49
C VAL A 341 16.63 -25.05 -33.14
N LYS A 342 16.59 -26.39 -33.00
CA LYS A 342 16.98 -27.08 -31.77
C LYS A 342 18.47 -27.03 -31.45
N GLN A 343 19.32 -26.80 -32.45
CA GLN A 343 20.79 -26.79 -32.29
C GLN A 343 21.34 -25.41 -31.90
N GLY A 344 20.55 -24.33 -32.01
CA GLY A 344 21.01 -22.97 -31.79
C GLY A 344 20.23 -22.21 -30.74
N LEU A 345 20.91 -21.29 -30.06
CA LEU A 345 20.28 -20.28 -29.22
C LEU A 345 19.84 -19.11 -30.13
N GLY A 346 18.56 -18.73 -30.08
CA GLY A 346 18.03 -17.58 -30.80
C GLY A 346 16.94 -17.91 -31.81
N THR A 347 16.44 -16.90 -32.48
CA THR A 347 15.38 -17.00 -33.50
C THR A 347 16.05 -17.24 -34.87
N TRP A 348 15.73 -18.35 -35.53
CA TRP A 348 16.24 -18.66 -36.86
C TRP A 348 15.34 -18.09 -37.95
N LEU A 349 15.90 -17.41 -38.93
CA LEU A 349 15.18 -16.91 -40.09
C LEU A 349 15.50 -17.78 -41.33
N PHE A 350 14.47 -18.43 -41.87
CA PHE A 350 14.58 -19.22 -43.10
C PHE A 350 13.97 -18.42 -44.25
N VAL A 351 14.73 -18.19 -45.27
CA VAL A 351 14.34 -17.45 -46.48
C VAL A 351 14.69 -18.22 -47.72
N ASN A 352 14.05 -17.93 -48.86
CA ASN A 352 14.39 -18.57 -50.13
C ASN A 352 15.79 -18.13 -50.60
N LYS A 353 16.38 -18.90 -51.45
CA LYS A 353 17.76 -18.69 -51.90
C LYS A 353 17.97 -17.32 -52.57
N ASP A 354 16.97 -16.86 -53.30
CA ASP A 354 16.99 -15.58 -54.03
C ASP A 354 16.50 -14.37 -53.24
N ASP A 355 15.99 -14.59 -52.02
CA ASP A 355 15.51 -13.51 -51.16
C ASP A 355 16.69 -12.66 -50.64
N THR A 356 16.45 -11.35 -50.60
CA THR A 356 17.41 -10.41 -50.00
C THR A 356 17.06 -10.21 -48.54
N VAL A 357 18.03 -10.42 -47.67
CA VAL A 357 17.87 -10.15 -46.23
C VAL A 357 18.68 -8.92 -45.89
N GLU A 358 17.99 -7.87 -45.52
CA GLU A 358 18.61 -6.65 -44.99
C GLU A 358 18.51 -6.65 -43.47
N THR A 359 19.58 -6.27 -42.80
CA THR A 359 19.56 -6.11 -41.35
C THR A 359 19.00 -4.74 -41.00
N LEU A 360 17.79 -4.70 -40.42
CA LEU A 360 17.28 -3.52 -39.77
C LEU A 360 18.08 -3.31 -38.47
N GLN A 361 19.10 -2.48 -38.54
CA GLN A 361 19.85 -2.09 -37.34
C GLN A 361 19.06 -1.02 -36.59
N THR A 362 18.90 -1.21 -35.29
CA THR A 362 18.45 -0.15 -34.38
C THR A 362 19.43 1.02 -34.53
N PRO A 363 18.94 2.29 -34.63
CA PRO A 363 19.82 3.44 -34.71
C PRO A 363 20.82 3.41 -33.57
N THR A 364 22.12 3.56 -33.88
CA THR A 364 23.24 3.49 -32.93
C THR A 364 23.08 4.45 -31.74
N ASN A 365 22.33 5.53 -31.92
CA ASN A 365 22.10 6.53 -30.88
C ASN A 365 20.95 6.19 -29.92
N ALA A 366 20.08 5.23 -30.28
CA ALA A 366 18.89 4.92 -29.46
C ALA A 366 19.25 4.41 -28.05
N LEU A 367 20.30 3.61 -27.93
CA LEU A 367 20.77 3.13 -26.63
C LEU A 367 21.39 4.25 -25.79
N SER A 368 22.21 5.11 -26.41
CA SER A 368 22.81 6.25 -25.69
C SER A 368 21.76 7.27 -25.23
N ASP A 369 20.74 7.50 -26.04
CA ASP A 369 19.60 8.38 -25.68
C ASP A 369 18.78 7.80 -24.54
N MET A 370 18.56 6.48 -24.55
CA MET A 370 17.91 5.77 -23.45
C MET A 370 18.73 5.84 -22.15
N GLU A 371 20.05 5.65 -22.23
CA GLU A 371 20.93 5.77 -21.07
C GLU A 371 20.95 7.18 -20.50
N ALA A 372 20.98 8.20 -21.35
CA ALA A 372 20.85 9.59 -20.92
C ALA A 372 19.50 9.88 -20.26
N ALA A 373 18.41 9.34 -20.79
CA ALA A 373 17.07 9.46 -20.24
C ALA A 373 16.90 8.72 -18.90
N ILE A 374 17.57 7.57 -18.72
CA ILE A 374 17.59 6.82 -17.45
C ILE A 374 18.39 7.61 -16.40
N LYS A 375 19.59 8.09 -16.76
CA LYS A 375 20.40 8.92 -15.88
C LYS A 375 19.65 10.16 -15.44
N GLY A 376 19.01 10.88 -16.37
CA GLY A 376 18.16 12.02 -16.04
C GLY A 376 17.00 11.67 -15.10
N GLY A 377 16.44 10.47 -15.20
CA GLY A 377 15.42 9.96 -14.28
C GLY A 377 15.94 9.75 -12.85
N TYR A 378 17.14 9.18 -12.69
CA TYR A 378 17.80 9.06 -11.38
C TYR A 378 18.17 10.42 -10.78
N ASP A 379 18.67 11.33 -11.60
CA ASP A 379 19.01 12.70 -11.17
C ASP A 379 17.76 13.45 -10.68
N GLU A 380 16.62 13.28 -11.36
CA GLU A 380 15.34 13.86 -10.95
C GLU A 380 14.83 13.26 -9.65
N LEU A 381 14.84 11.92 -9.50
CA LEU A 381 14.46 11.24 -8.26
C LEU A 381 15.36 11.67 -7.09
N THR A 382 16.68 11.72 -7.31
CA THR A 382 17.63 12.19 -6.31
C THR A 382 17.33 13.64 -5.90
N ARG A 383 17.03 14.52 -6.86
CA ARG A 383 16.69 15.91 -6.59
C ARG A 383 15.39 16.05 -5.77
N ILE A 384 14.37 15.27 -6.08
CA ILE A 384 13.11 15.25 -5.31
C ILE A 384 13.41 14.75 -3.90
N GLY A 385 14.16 13.70 -3.78
CA GLY A 385 14.49 13.09 -2.52
C GLY A 385 15.39 13.96 -1.64
N VAL A 386 16.42 14.53 -2.20
CA VAL A 386 17.23 15.51 -1.47
C VAL A 386 16.36 16.68 -0.99
N LYS A 387 15.39 17.15 -1.80
CA LYS A 387 14.44 18.16 -1.36
C LYS A 387 13.58 17.74 -0.18
N MET A 388 13.19 16.47 -0.10
CA MET A 388 12.39 15.94 1.01
C MET A 388 13.22 15.68 2.27
N LEU A 389 14.50 15.32 2.12
CA LEU A 389 15.36 14.87 3.21
C LEU A 389 16.41 15.91 3.64
N SER A 390 16.73 16.93 2.81
CA SER A 390 17.81 17.84 3.13
C SER A 390 17.45 18.77 4.29
N LEU A 391 18.00 18.41 5.43
CA LEU A 391 18.14 19.28 6.60
C LEU A 391 19.40 20.17 6.50
N GLU A 392 20.23 20.00 5.46
CA GLU A 392 21.49 20.72 5.33
C GLU A 392 21.54 21.65 4.10
N PRO A 393 22.02 22.88 4.29
CA PRO A 393 22.27 23.84 3.22
C PRO A 393 23.65 23.58 2.61
N ASN A 394 23.74 22.79 1.55
CA ASN A 394 24.99 22.77 0.77
C ASN A 394 24.77 23.47 -0.58
N ASN A 395 24.96 24.78 -0.60
CA ASN A 395 25.64 25.48 -1.68
C ASN A 395 25.79 26.98 -1.33
N SER A 396 27.00 27.45 -1.41
CA SER A 396 27.51 28.77 -1.04
C SER A 396 26.99 29.96 -1.86
N ASP A 397 26.06 29.75 -2.82
CA ASP A 397 25.65 30.79 -3.78
C ASP A 397 24.18 31.20 -3.75
N SER A 398 23.38 30.75 -2.78
CA SER A 398 22.00 31.20 -2.65
C SER A 398 21.85 32.30 -1.60
N SER A 399 21.10 33.36 -1.92
CA SER A 399 20.82 34.44 -0.96
C SER A 399 20.15 33.88 0.30
N GLY A 400 20.43 34.45 1.48
CA GLY A 400 19.91 33.96 2.77
C GLY A 400 18.39 33.85 2.83
N VAL A 401 17.66 34.66 2.03
CA VAL A 401 16.20 34.60 1.91
C VAL A 401 15.74 33.35 1.11
N ALA A 402 16.44 33.01 0.02
CA ALA A 402 16.15 31.79 -0.76
C ALA A 402 16.46 30.52 0.05
N LEU A 403 17.51 30.57 0.90
CA LEU A 403 17.89 29.52 1.81
C LEU A 403 16.85 29.32 2.92
N SER A 404 16.35 30.40 3.51
CA SER A 404 15.34 30.35 4.58
C SER A 404 13.97 29.85 4.07
N LEU A 405 13.55 30.29 2.87
CA LEU A 405 12.33 29.81 2.22
C LEU A 405 12.40 28.33 1.84
N ARG A 406 13.58 27.89 1.37
CA ARG A 406 13.84 26.50 1.04
C ARG A 406 13.84 25.62 2.29
N ASN A 407 14.50 26.04 3.36
CA ASN A 407 14.51 25.34 4.65
C ASN A 407 13.12 25.32 5.29
N ALA A 408 12.33 26.40 5.17
CA ALA A 408 10.97 26.45 5.66
C ALA A 408 10.05 25.46 4.94
N SER A 409 10.18 25.29 3.62
CA SER A 409 9.38 24.32 2.86
C SER A 409 9.76 22.85 3.14
N GLN A 410 11.04 22.60 3.42
CA GLN A 410 11.58 21.26 3.74
C GLN A 410 11.23 20.86 5.17
N ASN A 411 11.39 21.77 6.11
CA ASN A 411 10.96 21.56 7.49
C ASN A 411 9.44 21.45 7.60
N ALA A 412 8.67 22.06 6.69
CA ALA A 412 7.22 21.97 6.71
C ALA A 412 6.71 20.56 6.41
N ALA A 413 7.32 19.81 5.50
CA ALA A 413 6.92 18.42 5.22
C ALA A 413 7.25 17.47 6.39
N LEU A 414 8.48 17.55 6.92
CA LEU A 414 8.88 16.78 8.10
C LEU A 414 8.19 17.25 9.37
N ALA A 415 7.97 18.56 9.52
CA ALA A 415 7.23 19.13 10.65
C ALA A 415 5.73 18.81 10.57
N SER A 416 5.14 18.72 9.37
CA SER A 416 3.75 18.30 9.22
C SER A 416 3.57 16.82 9.56
N LEU A 417 4.53 15.96 9.18
CA LEU A 417 4.57 14.57 9.60
C LEU A 417 4.78 14.45 11.11
N ASN A 418 5.69 15.20 11.67
CA ASN A 418 5.97 15.20 13.12
C ASN A 418 4.77 15.75 13.92
N ALA A 419 4.13 16.82 13.43
CA ALA A 419 2.93 17.38 14.05
C ALA A 419 1.69 16.48 13.94
N LYS A 420 1.66 15.55 12.98
CA LYS A 420 0.59 14.55 12.86
C LYS A 420 0.78 13.36 13.80
N ILE A 421 1.99 13.18 14.31
CA ILE A 421 2.37 12.10 15.24
C ILE A 421 2.35 12.59 16.69
N SER A 422 2.42 13.90 16.91
CA SER A 422 2.37 14.55 18.22
C SER A 422 0.93 14.76 18.70
#